data_1b6490cf67bf62d738fabfd86c30690f
#
_entry.id   1b6490cf67bf62d738fabfd86c30690f
#
_cell.length_a   1.000
_cell.length_b   1.000
_cell.length_c   1.000
_cell.angle_alpha   90.00
_cell.angle_beta   90.00
_cell.angle_gamma   90.00
#
_symmetry.space_group_name_H-M   'P 1'
#
loop_
_entity.id
_entity.type
_entity.pdbx_description
1 polymer ?
#
loop_
_entity_poly.entity_id
_entity_poly.type
_entity_poly.pdbx_seq_one_letter_code
_entity_poly.pdbx_strand_id
1 'polypeptide(L)'
;PQPLAPEIAAREAGVQVELDVIVSAFQRLRTIADAVVVEGVGGWDAPLATTLFQADVVRALRLPVVMVVGLRLGCLNHARLTARAIAADGCELVGWIANHVDAAMDRQDENFELLGNRIAAPCWGRLPYCVTPEPAALAHRISIRSPAKG
;
A
#
# COMPACT_ATOMS: atom_id res chain seq x y z
N PRO A 1 -9.17 3.71 19.50
CA PRO A 1 -8.76 2.39 19.06
C PRO A 1 -7.25 2.25 19.28
N GLN A 2 -6.81 1.13 19.85
CA GLN A 2 -5.38 0.84 20.00
C GLN A 2 -4.81 0.43 18.64
N PRO A 3 -3.57 0.79 18.30
CA PRO A 3 -2.92 0.34 17.07
C PRO A 3 -2.53 -1.14 17.22
N LEU A 4 -3.47 -2.02 16.88
CA LEU A 4 -3.30 -3.48 16.94
C LEU A 4 -3.26 -4.08 15.52
N ALA A 5 -2.60 -5.24 15.39
CA ALA A 5 -2.74 -6.02 14.18
C ALA A 5 -4.21 -6.42 13.97
N PRO A 6 -4.72 -6.46 12.72
CA PRO A 6 -6.14 -6.73 12.44
C PRO A 6 -6.65 -8.03 13.08
N GLU A 7 -5.87 -9.10 13.01
CA GLU A 7 -6.22 -10.39 13.63
C GLU A 7 -6.39 -10.28 15.16
N ILE A 8 -5.53 -9.51 15.83
CA ILE A 8 -5.63 -9.29 17.28
C ILE A 8 -6.87 -8.48 17.60
N ALA A 9 -7.10 -7.38 16.87
CA ALA A 9 -8.25 -6.52 17.07
C ALA A 9 -9.58 -7.26 16.83
N ALA A 10 -9.65 -8.10 15.79
CA ALA A 10 -10.82 -8.92 15.49
C ALA A 10 -11.10 -9.93 16.60
N ARG A 11 -10.05 -10.62 17.09
CA ARG A 11 -10.16 -11.56 18.19
C ARG A 11 -10.65 -10.90 19.48
N GLU A 12 -10.13 -9.72 19.83
CA GLU A 12 -10.56 -8.96 21.01
C GLU A 12 -12.01 -8.47 20.90
N ALA A 13 -12.45 -8.15 19.68
CA ALA A 13 -13.82 -7.74 19.40
C ALA A 13 -14.80 -8.92 19.24
N GLY A 14 -14.31 -10.17 19.27
CA GLY A 14 -15.13 -11.37 19.03
C GLY A 14 -15.70 -11.43 17.59
N VAL A 15 -15.00 -10.80 16.62
CA VAL A 15 -15.43 -10.74 15.20
C VAL A 15 -14.49 -11.60 14.36
N GLN A 16 -15.03 -12.19 13.31
CA GLN A 16 -14.25 -12.88 12.28
C GLN A 16 -14.12 -12.00 11.05
N VAL A 17 -12.90 -11.85 10.52
CA VAL A 17 -12.66 -11.18 9.24
C VAL A 17 -12.89 -12.20 8.13
N GLU A 18 -13.88 -11.94 7.27
CA GLU A 18 -14.28 -12.84 6.20
C GLU A 18 -14.03 -12.17 4.83
N LEU A 19 -13.34 -12.88 3.94
CA LEU A 19 -13.00 -12.39 2.60
C LEU A 19 -14.25 -12.04 1.78
N ASP A 20 -15.29 -12.86 1.84
CA ASP A 20 -16.52 -12.66 1.07
C ASP A 20 -17.29 -11.39 1.48
N VAL A 21 -17.20 -11.00 2.75
CA VAL A 21 -17.77 -9.75 3.25
C VAL A 21 -17.05 -8.55 2.63
N ILE A 22 -15.71 -8.61 2.58
CA ILE A 22 -14.87 -7.56 1.97
C ILE A 22 -15.17 -7.46 0.46
N VAL A 23 -15.18 -8.58 -0.23
CA VAL A 23 -15.47 -8.64 -1.68
C VAL A 23 -16.86 -8.08 -1.99
N SER A 24 -17.87 -8.50 -1.22
CA SER A 24 -19.24 -8.01 -1.38
C SER A 24 -19.39 -6.50 -1.13
N ALA A 25 -18.67 -5.98 -0.12
CA ALA A 25 -18.64 -4.54 0.17
C ALA A 25 -17.99 -3.77 -0.98
N PHE A 26 -16.87 -4.24 -1.50
CA PHE A 26 -16.18 -3.65 -2.66
C PHE A 26 -17.09 -3.65 -3.91
N GLN A 27 -17.77 -4.75 -4.21
CA GLN A 27 -18.65 -4.82 -5.36
C GLN A 27 -19.82 -3.80 -5.25
N ARG A 28 -20.39 -3.62 -4.06
CA ARG A 28 -21.41 -2.57 -3.85
C ARG A 28 -20.85 -1.16 -4.09
N LEU A 29 -19.64 -0.86 -3.60
CA LEU A 29 -19.02 0.45 -3.82
C LEU A 29 -18.81 0.74 -5.31
N ARG A 30 -18.39 -0.26 -6.08
CA ARG A 30 -18.21 -0.12 -7.53
C ARG A 30 -19.48 0.22 -8.31
N THR A 31 -20.65 -0.05 -7.77
CA THR A 31 -21.91 0.30 -8.46
C THR A 31 -22.36 1.76 -8.26
N ILE A 32 -21.74 2.46 -7.30
CA ILE A 32 -22.17 3.81 -6.90
C ILE A 32 -21.05 4.85 -6.96
N ALA A 33 -19.81 4.44 -7.30
CA ALA A 33 -18.65 5.33 -7.34
C ALA A 33 -17.93 5.21 -8.68
N ASP A 34 -17.43 6.32 -9.20
CA ASP A 34 -16.63 6.37 -10.43
C ASP A 34 -15.23 5.74 -10.22
N ALA A 35 -14.71 5.81 -8.99
CA ALA A 35 -13.46 5.19 -8.59
C ALA A 35 -13.53 4.69 -7.14
N VAL A 36 -12.86 3.57 -6.86
CA VAL A 36 -12.76 3.03 -5.51
C VAL A 36 -11.27 2.82 -5.20
N VAL A 37 -10.82 3.43 -4.11
CA VAL A 37 -9.48 3.21 -3.57
C VAL A 37 -9.62 2.31 -2.35
N VAL A 38 -8.86 1.22 -2.33
CA VAL A 38 -8.82 0.27 -1.20
C VAL A 38 -7.49 0.43 -0.50
N GLU A 39 -7.52 0.88 0.75
CA GLU A 39 -6.34 0.94 1.59
C GLU A 39 -6.15 -0.37 2.34
N GLY A 40 -4.95 -0.92 2.28
CA GLY A 40 -4.56 -2.09 3.06
C GLY A 40 -4.11 -1.74 4.47
N VAL A 41 -3.96 -2.75 5.31
CA VAL A 41 -3.51 -2.62 6.70
C VAL A 41 -2.16 -3.32 6.88
N GLY A 42 -1.20 -2.62 7.45
CA GLY A 42 0.14 -3.15 7.72
C GLY A 42 1.00 -3.23 6.45
N GLY A 43 1.21 -4.41 5.91
CA GLY A 43 1.99 -4.65 4.70
C GLY A 43 1.36 -5.73 3.84
N TRP A 44 2.06 -6.11 2.76
CA TRP A 44 1.55 -7.06 1.77
C TRP A 44 1.14 -8.40 2.38
N ASP A 45 1.95 -8.89 3.31
CA ASP A 45 1.75 -10.19 3.97
C ASP A 45 1.18 -10.04 5.40
N ALA A 46 0.47 -8.94 5.67
CA ALA A 46 -0.13 -8.71 6.98
C ALA A 46 -1.30 -9.68 7.24
N PRO A 47 -1.32 -10.38 8.39
CA PRO A 47 -2.42 -11.26 8.76
C PRO A 47 -3.68 -10.46 9.12
N LEU A 48 -4.78 -10.78 8.48
CA LEU A 48 -6.12 -10.26 8.77
C LEU A 48 -6.93 -11.24 9.65
N ALA A 49 -6.66 -12.53 9.47
CA ALA A 49 -7.17 -13.65 10.28
C ALA A 49 -6.16 -14.80 10.20
N THR A 50 -6.41 -15.89 10.91
CA THR A 50 -5.51 -17.06 11.02
C THR A 50 -5.05 -17.61 9.64
N THR A 51 -5.92 -17.55 8.62
CA THR A 51 -5.64 -18.06 7.27
C THR A 51 -5.92 -17.04 6.18
N LEU A 52 -6.11 -15.76 6.53
CA LEU A 52 -6.40 -14.68 5.59
C LEU A 52 -5.36 -13.58 5.73
N PHE A 53 -4.70 -13.25 4.62
CA PHE A 53 -3.68 -12.21 4.53
C PHE A 53 -4.13 -11.05 3.65
N GLN A 54 -3.49 -9.89 3.78
CA GLN A 54 -3.78 -8.72 2.94
C GLN A 54 -3.64 -9.04 1.44
N ALA A 55 -2.65 -9.83 1.06
CA ALA A 55 -2.45 -10.29 -0.33
C ALA A 55 -3.66 -11.06 -0.88
N ASP A 56 -4.34 -11.88 -0.06
CA ASP A 56 -5.52 -12.64 -0.49
C ASP A 56 -6.68 -11.72 -0.86
N VAL A 57 -6.87 -10.63 -0.10
CA VAL A 57 -7.88 -9.60 -0.41
C VAL A 57 -7.58 -8.95 -1.76
N VAL A 58 -6.33 -8.51 -1.98
CA VAL A 58 -5.94 -7.84 -3.23
C VAL A 58 -6.13 -8.78 -4.43
N ARG A 59 -5.74 -10.06 -4.30
CA ARG A 59 -5.93 -11.08 -5.34
C ARG A 59 -7.40 -11.32 -5.66
N ALA A 60 -8.24 -11.44 -4.61
CA ALA A 60 -9.69 -11.64 -4.78
C ALA A 60 -10.36 -10.45 -5.46
N LEU A 61 -9.96 -9.22 -5.12
CA LEU A 61 -10.48 -7.99 -5.71
C LEU A 61 -9.92 -7.72 -7.11
N ARG A 62 -8.82 -8.38 -7.52
CA ARG A 62 -8.10 -8.19 -8.80
C ARG A 62 -7.75 -6.72 -9.05
N LEU A 63 -7.23 -6.06 -8.04
CA LEU A 63 -6.87 -4.65 -8.12
C LEU A 63 -5.41 -4.47 -8.50
N PRO A 64 -5.09 -3.44 -9.31
CA PRO A 64 -3.72 -2.98 -9.46
C PRO A 64 -3.22 -2.40 -8.13
N VAL A 65 -1.94 -2.59 -7.86
CA VAL A 65 -1.34 -2.22 -6.59
C VAL A 65 -0.51 -0.95 -6.73
N VAL A 66 -0.69 -0.02 -5.81
CA VAL A 66 0.21 1.12 -5.59
C VAL A 66 0.91 0.90 -4.27
N MET A 67 2.23 0.84 -4.28
CA MET A 67 3.01 0.64 -3.06
C MET A 67 3.42 1.98 -2.47
N VAL A 68 3.07 2.24 -1.22
CA VAL A 68 3.57 3.40 -0.47
C VAL A 68 4.77 2.98 0.36
N VAL A 69 5.93 3.59 0.07
CA VAL A 69 7.21 3.29 0.73
C VAL A 69 7.51 4.37 1.76
N GLY A 70 7.43 4.03 3.03
CA GLY A 70 7.89 4.91 4.11
C GLY A 70 9.42 5.02 4.08
N LEU A 71 9.93 6.23 3.79
CA LEU A 71 11.37 6.51 3.74
C LEU A 71 11.91 6.61 5.17
N ARG A 72 12.58 5.55 5.58
CA ARG A 72 13.31 5.37 6.84
C ARG A 72 14.37 4.29 6.64
N LEU A 73 15.30 4.15 7.58
CA LEU A 73 16.30 3.08 7.50
C LEU A 73 15.63 1.70 7.34
N GLY A 74 16.11 0.92 6.38
CA GLY A 74 15.55 -0.38 5.99
C GLY A 74 14.52 -0.34 4.86
N CYS A 75 14.08 0.84 4.41
CA CYS A 75 13.06 0.97 3.36
C CYS A 75 13.44 0.29 2.04
N LEU A 76 14.72 0.29 1.66
CA LEU A 76 15.22 -0.38 0.45
C LEU A 76 14.91 -1.88 0.47
N ASN A 77 15.18 -2.54 1.60
CA ASN A 77 14.90 -3.96 1.76
C ASN A 77 13.40 -4.23 1.77
N HIS A 78 12.64 -3.48 2.58
CA HIS A 78 11.20 -3.68 2.70
C HIS A 78 10.48 -3.48 1.36
N ALA A 79 10.78 -2.40 0.64
CA ALA A 79 10.15 -2.12 -0.66
C ALA A 79 10.47 -3.22 -1.70
N ARG A 80 11.72 -3.69 -1.75
CA ARG A 80 12.12 -4.76 -2.67
C ARG A 80 11.46 -6.09 -2.36
N LEU A 81 11.38 -6.46 -1.08
CA LEU A 81 10.69 -7.68 -0.65
C LEU A 81 9.21 -7.61 -0.99
N THR A 82 8.57 -6.47 -0.70
CA THR A 82 7.15 -6.25 -1.01
C THR A 82 6.88 -6.30 -2.52
N ALA A 83 7.69 -5.61 -3.34
CA ALA A 83 7.53 -5.64 -4.79
C ALA A 83 7.68 -7.07 -5.37
N ARG A 84 8.61 -7.85 -4.82
CA ARG A 84 8.80 -9.26 -5.21
C ARG A 84 7.62 -10.14 -4.80
N ALA A 85 7.08 -9.94 -3.61
CA ALA A 85 5.92 -10.67 -3.11
C ALA A 85 4.68 -10.36 -3.97
N ILE A 86 4.41 -9.08 -4.26
CA ILE A 86 3.32 -8.66 -5.17
C ILE A 86 3.41 -9.40 -6.51
N ALA A 87 4.60 -9.44 -7.12
CA ALA A 87 4.81 -10.12 -8.40
C ALA A 87 4.66 -11.64 -8.28
N ALA A 88 5.16 -12.25 -7.20
CA ALA A 88 5.05 -13.70 -6.95
C ALA A 88 3.60 -14.14 -6.77
N ASP A 89 2.75 -13.28 -6.19
CA ASP A 89 1.32 -13.50 -6.02
C ASP A 89 0.49 -13.21 -7.28
N GLY A 90 1.16 -12.90 -8.41
CA GLY A 90 0.52 -12.61 -9.70
C GLY A 90 -0.23 -11.27 -9.72
N CYS A 91 0.08 -10.36 -8.82
CA CYS A 91 -0.51 -9.02 -8.76
C CYS A 91 0.35 -8.00 -9.52
N GLU A 92 -0.31 -6.99 -10.08
CA GLU A 92 0.36 -5.93 -10.84
C GLU A 92 0.71 -4.75 -9.94
N LEU A 93 2.00 -4.44 -9.81
CA LEU A 93 2.48 -3.23 -9.18
C LEU A 93 2.53 -2.10 -10.23
N VAL A 94 1.51 -1.24 -10.27
CA VAL A 94 1.37 -0.18 -11.28
C VAL A 94 2.12 1.10 -10.95
N GLY A 95 2.53 1.27 -9.70
CA GLY A 95 3.29 2.44 -9.27
C GLY A 95 3.70 2.38 -7.82
N TRP A 96 4.56 3.30 -7.41
CA TRP A 96 4.91 3.48 -6.02
C TRP A 96 5.04 4.95 -5.65
N ILE A 97 4.85 5.25 -4.36
CA ILE A 97 4.93 6.59 -3.78
C ILE A 97 5.97 6.54 -2.67
N ALA A 98 6.91 7.49 -2.68
CA ALA A 98 7.85 7.69 -1.60
C ALA A 98 7.22 8.61 -0.54
N ASN A 99 7.09 8.16 0.69
CA ASN A 99 6.56 8.95 1.80
C ASN A 99 7.63 9.14 2.87
N HIS A 100 8.05 10.39 3.11
CA HIS A 100 9.02 10.70 4.16
C HIS A 100 8.34 10.62 5.52
N VAL A 101 8.62 9.54 6.25
CA VAL A 101 8.05 9.28 7.58
C VAL A 101 9.05 9.52 8.72
N ASP A 102 10.31 9.73 8.40
CA ASP A 102 11.40 9.99 9.35
C ASP A 102 12.14 11.26 8.93
N ALA A 103 11.98 12.33 9.71
CA ALA A 103 12.63 13.61 9.45
C ALA A 103 14.16 13.56 9.65
N ALA A 104 14.63 12.62 10.47
CA ALA A 104 16.05 12.46 10.80
C ALA A 104 16.78 11.42 9.93
N MET A 105 16.11 10.86 8.92
CA MET A 105 16.74 9.89 8.03
C MET A 105 17.89 10.50 7.25
N ASP A 106 19.08 9.95 7.43
CA ASP A 106 20.25 10.31 6.63
C ASP A 106 20.13 9.83 5.18
N ARG A 107 20.75 10.57 4.25
CA ARG A 107 20.85 10.19 2.84
C ARG A 107 19.50 9.89 2.18
N GLN A 108 18.50 10.72 2.47
CA GLN A 108 17.14 10.52 1.95
C GLN A 108 17.10 10.49 0.42
N ASP A 109 17.85 11.38 -0.24
CA ASP A 109 17.85 11.48 -1.70
C ASP A 109 18.51 10.26 -2.35
N GLU A 110 19.65 9.83 -1.82
CA GLU A 110 20.32 8.63 -2.31
C GLU A 110 19.44 7.36 -2.11
N ASN A 111 18.75 7.24 -0.98
CA ASN A 111 17.82 6.12 -0.78
C ASN A 111 16.64 6.18 -1.76
N PHE A 112 16.11 7.37 -2.03
CA PHE A 112 15.04 7.55 -3.02
C PHE A 112 15.51 7.15 -4.44
N GLU A 113 16.68 7.59 -4.88
CA GLU A 113 17.28 7.20 -6.16
C GLU A 113 17.51 5.70 -6.26
N LEU A 114 18.02 5.08 -5.17
CA LEU A 114 18.22 3.64 -5.09
C LEU A 114 16.91 2.85 -5.20
N LEU A 115 15.80 3.35 -4.66
CA LEU A 115 14.48 2.77 -4.82
C LEU A 115 14.03 2.86 -6.28
N GLY A 116 14.14 4.04 -6.90
CA GLY A 116 13.77 4.26 -8.29
C GLY A 116 14.49 3.35 -9.28
N ASN A 117 15.75 3.03 -8.99
CA ASN A 117 16.57 2.13 -9.80
C ASN A 117 16.27 0.63 -9.56
N ARG A 118 15.49 0.27 -8.54
CA ARG A 118 15.28 -1.13 -8.11
C ARG A 118 13.82 -1.59 -8.12
N ILE A 119 12.90 -0.65 -8.19
CA ILE A 119 11.46 -0.95 -8.32
C ILE A 119 11.09 -0.77 -9.79
N ALA A 120 10.63 -1.82 -10.43
CA ALA A 120 10.30 -1.80 -11.86
C ALA A 120 9.10 -0.89 -12.20
N ALA A 121 8.21 -0.66 -11.23
CA ALA A 121 7.06 0.22 -11.42
C ALA A 121 7.48 1.71 -11.35
N PRO A 122 6.78 2.62 -12.04
CA PRO A 122 7.07 4.05 -12.01
C PRO A 122 6.81 4.67 -10.62
N CYS A 123 7.65 5.62 -10.24
CA CYS A 123 7.37 6.48 -9.09
C CYS A 123 6.27 7.48 -9.45
N TRP A 124 5.18 7.47 -8.68
CA TRP A 124 4.06 8.40 -8.86
C TRP A 124 4.21 9.68 -8.08
N GLY A 125 5.09 9.72 -7.09
CA GLY A 125 5.33 10.91 -6.32
C GLY A 125 6.24 10.72 -5.12
N ARG A 126 6.64 11.85 -4.57
CA ARG A 126 7.45 11.94 -3.36
C ARG A 126 6.80 12.92 -2.39
N LEU A 127 6.33 12.42 -1.25
CA LEU A 127 5.69 13.19 -0.20
C LEU A 127 6.74 13.61 0.83
N PRO A 128 6.79 14.91 1.20
CA PRO A 128 7.72 15.40 2.22
C PRO A 128 7.29 14.92 3.61
N TYR A 129 8.22 14.96 4.56
CA TYR A 129 7.86 14.84 5.97
C TYR A 129 7.01 16.04 6.39
N CYS A 130 5.84 15.77 7.00
CA CYS A 130 4.93 16.79 7.50
C CYS A 130 4.46 16.41 8.90
N VAL A 131 4.63 17.31 9.87
CA VAL A 131 4.10 17.14 11.23
C VAL A 131 2.58 17.20 11.21
N THR A 132 2.03 18.10 10.41
CA THR A 132 0.59 18.26 10.19
C THR A 132 0.33 18.17 8.68
N PRO A 133 0.01 16.99 8.17
CA PRO A 133 -0.21 16.81 6.73
C PRO A 133 -1.53 17.43 6.28
N GLU A 134 -1.47 18.21 5.19
CA GLU A 134 -2.65 18.75 4.50
C GLU A 134 -2.87 17.94 3.21
N PRO A 135 -3.86 17.03 3.16
CA PRO A 135 -4.03 16.10 2.04
C PRO A 135 -4.20 16.80 0.68
N ALA A 136 -4.93 17.90 0.62
CA ALA A 136 -5.11 18.65 -0.63
C ALA A 136 -3.80 19.21 -1.18
N ALA A 137 -2.91 19.74 -0.32
CA ALA A 137 -1.62 20.23 -0.72
C ALA A 137 -0.66 19.11 -1.13
N LEU A 138 -0.76 17.93 -0.50
CA LEU A 138 0.06 16.77 -0.81
C LEU A 138 -0.39 16.05 -2.09
N ALA A 139 -1.68 16.09 -2.42
CA ALA A 139 -2.23 15.46 -3.62
C ALA A 139 -1.56 15.95 -4.91
N HIS A 140 -1.18 17.23 -4.99
CA HIS A 140 -0.45 17.78 -6.13
C HIS A 140 0.97 17.22 -6.34
N ARG A 141 1.50 16.50 -5.35
CA ARG A 141 2.79 15.83 -5.43
C ARG A 141 2.72 14.43 -6.01
N ILE A 142 1.51 13.94 -6.26
CA ILE A 142 1.25 12.60 -6.80
C ILE A 142 0.71 12.75 -8.22
N SER A 143 1.38 12.11 -9.17
CA SER A 143 0.94 12.02 -10.56
C SER A 143 0.61 10.57 -10.88
N ILE A 144 -0.69 10.26 -10.91
CA ILE A 144 -1.16 8.93 -11.29
C ILE A 144 -0.84 8.72 -12.77
N ARG A 145 0.03 7.75 -13.05
CA ARG A 145 0.35 7.34 -14.42
C ARG A 145 -0.38 6.03 -14.67
N SER A 146 -1.35 6.04 -15.58
CA SER A 146 -1.92 4.79 -16.07
C SER A 146 -0.79 3.93 -16.66
N PRO A 147 -0.79 2.61 -16.41
CA PRO A 147 0.12 1.72 -17.12
C PRO A 147 -0.11 1.93 -18.62
N ALA A 148 0.99 2.01 -19.38
CA ALA A 148 0.90 2.07 -20.83
C ALA A 148 0.11 0.83 -21.29
N LYS A 149 -1.00 1.07 -21.99
CA LYS A 149 -1.73 -0.03 -22.63
C LYS A 149 -0.75 -0.64 -23.65
N GLY A 150 -0.16 -1.80 -23.31
CA GLY A 150 0.55 -2.65 -24.24
C GLY A 150 -0.43 -3.34 -25.18
#